data_b2a74a398ba4e9bb1f0f2bff719bc5a9
#
_entry.id   b2a74a398ba4e9bb1f0f2bff719bc5a9
#
_cell.length_a   1.000
_cell.length_b   1.000
_cell.length_c   1.000
_cell.angle_alpha   90.00
_cell.angle_beta   90.00
_cell.angle_gamma   90.00
#
_symmetry.space_group_name_H-M   'P 1'
#
loop_
_entity.id
_entity.type
_entity.pdbx_description
1 polymer ?
#
loop_
_entity_poly.entity_id
_entity_poly.type
_entity_poly.pdbx_seq_one_letter_code
_entity_poly.pdbx_strand_id
1 'polypeptide(L)'
;MRTELTDSNYKHKHLYYLTMKKYYLLSLVTASLIGATCIQCTSPKQKSGENTLPQKSELFATLPDCCPTPDGMAVAPNGDLILACPNFADIAQPACLMRITKDGKITKWLDVPVLEETGWASPMGIAFNEEGDLFIR
;
A
#
# COMPACT_ATOMS: atom_id res chain seq x y z
N MET A 1 -25.36 -6.91 59.22
CA MET A 1 -25.42 -7.37 57.84
C MET A 1 -24.55 -6.46 56.92
N ARG A 2 -23.26 -6.34 57.24
CA ARG A 2 -22.32 -5.40 56.52
C ARG A 2 -20.90 -5.95 56.36
N THR A 3 -20.66 -7.21 56.67
CA THR A 3 -19.32 -7.80 56.68
C THR A 3 -19.01 -8.79 55.54
N GLU A 4 -20.00 -9.25 54.77
CA GLU A 4 -19.78 -10.24 53.71
C GLU A 4 -19.43 -9.66 52.32
N LEU A 5 -19.74 -8.38 52.08
CA LEU A 5 -19.48 -7.74 50.79
C LEU A 5 -18.03 -7.28 50.59
N THR A 6 -17.24 -7.17 51.68
CA THR A 6 -15.84 -6.72 51.58
C THR A 6 -14.87 -7.88 51.31
N ASP A 7 -15.22 -9.10 51.73
CA ASP A 7 -14.31 -10.26 51.53
C ASP A 7 -14.35 -10.80 50.10
N SER A 8 -15.50 -10.74 49.42
CA SER A 8 -15.65 -11.13 48.03
C SER A 8 -14.86 -10.20 47.08
N ASN A 9 -14.87 -8.89 47.33
CA ASN A 9 -14.16 -7.90 46.50
C ASN A 9 -12.64 -8.00 46.69
N TYR A 10 -12.17 -8.40 47.87
CA TYR A 10 -10.76 -8.57 48.16
C TYR A 10 -10.20 -9.85 47.48
N LYS A 11 -10.96 -10.94 47.51
CA LYS A 11 -10.58 -12.20 46.82
C LYS A 11 -10.51 -12.02 45.30
N HIS A 12 -11.46 -11.29 44.71
CA HIS A 12 -11.44 -10.99 43.26
C HIS A 12 -10.23 -10.13 42.87
N LYS A 13 -9.90 -9.09 43.61
CA LYS A 13 -8.73 -8.26 43.36
C LYS A 13 -7.41 -9.02 43.51
N HIS A 14 -7.33 -9.90 44.51
CA HIS A 14 -6.13 -10.71 44.73
C HIS A 14 -5.93 -11.77 43.65
N LEU A 15 -7.01 -12.38 43.17
CA LEU A 15 -6.97 -13.34 42.07
C LEU A 15 -6.59 -12.66 40.73
N TYR A 16 -7.09 -11.44 40.50
CA TYR A 16 -6.75 -10.64 39.32
C TYR A 16 -5.25 -10.26 39.32
N TYR A 17 -4.73 -9.88 40.48
CA TYR A 17 -3.32 -9.52 40.63
C TYR A 17 -2.38 -10.71 40.39
N LEU A 18 -2.73 -11.89 40.86
CA LEU A 18 -1.94 -13.11 40.67
C LEU A 18 -1.96 -13.59 39.19
N THR A 19 -3.09 -13.49 38.52
CA THR A 19 -3.19 -13.81 37.09
C THR A 19 -2.39 -12.85 36.24
N MET A 20 -2.47 -11.56 36.48
CA MET A 20 -1.68 -10.55 35.75
C MET A 20 -0.18 -10.73 35.94
N LYS A 21 0.27 -11.06 37.18
CA LYS A 21 1.67 -11.33 37.47
C LYS A 21 2.20 -12.56 36.72
N LYS A 22 1.36 -13.58 36.52
CA LYS A 22 1.71 -14.80 35.76
C LYS A 22 1.89 -14.50 34.26
N TYR A 23 1.06 -13.63 33.68
CA TYR A 23 1.20 -13.19 32.27
C TYR A 23 2.41 -12.30 32.08
N TYR A 24 2.74 -11.43 33.06
CA TYR A 24 3.95 -10.58 32.99
C TYR A 24 5.23 -11.39 33.00
N LEU A 25 5.30 -12.43 33.84
CA LEU A 25 6.44 -13.35 33.87
C LEU A 25 6.55 -14.17 32.59
N LEU A 26 5.43 -14.60 32.01
CA LEU A 26 5.42 -15.33 30.75
C LEU A 26 5.86 -14.45 29.57
N SER A 27 5.49 -13.17 29.55
CA SER A 27 5.88 -12.23 28.50
C SER A 27 7.37 -11.85 28.56
N LEU A 28 7.96 -11.81 29.75
CA LEU A 28 9.39 -11.56 29.92
C LEU A 28 10.25 -12.73 29.44
N VAL A 29 9.76 -13.99 29.61
CA VAL A 29 10.47 -15.18 29.15
C VAL A 29 10.40 -15.30 27.61
N THR A 30 9.27 -14.95 27.00
CA THR A 30 9.12 -14.96 25.54
C THR A 30 9.94 -13.85 24.87
N ALA A 31 10.05 -12.67 25.49
CA ALA A 31 10.87 -11.57 24.97
C ALA A 31 12.37 -11.90 24.97
N SER A 32 12.85 -12.68 25.95
CA SER A 32 14.26 -13.09 26.00
C SER A 32 14.62 -14.21 25.01
N LEU A 33 13.64 -15.02 24.57
CA LEU A 33 13.89 -16.06 23.56
C LEU A 33 13.88 -15.51 22.12
N ILE A 34 13.19 -14.39 21.87
CA ILE A 34 13.13 -13.77 20.54
C ILE A 34 14.40 -12.94 20.24
N GLY A 35 15.11 -12.49 21.28
CA GLY A 35 16.35 -11.72 21.14
C GLY A 35 17.56 -12.50 20.59
N ALA A 36 17.48 -13.83 20.51
CA ALA A 36 18.60 -14.65 20.04
C ALA A 36 18.50 -15.09 18.56
N THR A 37 17.40 -14.79 17.88
CA THR A 37 17.21 -15.06 16.46
C THR A 37 17.15 -13.77 15.65
N CYS A 38 18.04 -12.81 15.89
CA CYS A 38 18.42 -11.89 14.84
C CYS A 38 19.14 -12.70 13.78
N ILE A 39 18.38 -13.42 12.97
CA ILE A 39 18.81 -13.85 11.65
C ILE A 39 19.21 -12.55 10.98
N GLN A 40 20.52 -12.35 10.85
CA GLN A 40 21.07 -11.34 9.98
C GLN A 40 20.31 -11.50 8.66
N CYS A 41 19.48 -10.51 8.30
CA CYS A 41 19.14 -10.30 6.92
C CYS A 41 20.47 -10.01 6.21
N THR A 42 21.19 -11.06 5.87
CA THR A 42 22.18 -10.97 4.83
C THR A 42 21.38 -10.64 3.58
N SER A 43 21.25 -9.34 3.31
CA SER A 43 20.86 -8.89 1.97
C SER A 43 21.70 -9.73 1.01
N PRO A 44 21.08 -10.45 0.06
CA PRO A 44 21.86 -11.16 -0.94
C PRO A 44 22.83 -10.12 -1.47
N LYS A 45 24.16 -10.41 -1.37
CA LYS A 45 25.18 -9.58 -2.00
C LYS A 45 24.71 -9.43 -3.43
N GLN A 46 24.12 -8.28 -3.71
CA GLN A 46 23.86 -7.87 -5.07
C GLN A 46 25.21 -7.97 -5.72
N LYS A 47 25.42 -8.98 -6.54
CA LYS A 47 26.58 -9.05 -7.41
C LYS A 47 26.61 -7.68 -8.04
N SER A 48 27.65 -6.89 -7.75
CA SER A 48 27.91 -5.66 -8.47
C SER A 48 28.03 -6.10 -9.93
N GLY A 49 26.86 -6.15 -10.57
CA GLY A 49 26.76 -6.47 -11.97
C GLY A 49 27.48 -5.36 -12.67
N GLU A 50 28.37 -5.77 -13.52
CA GLU A 50 28.69 -5.17 -14.80
C GLU A 50 28.26 -3.70 -14.90
N ASN A 51 29.24 -2.83 -14.99
CA ASN A 51 29.06 -1.41 -15.34
C ASN A 51 28.30 -1.34 -16.68
N THR A 52 27.00 -1.55 -16.63
CA THR A 52 26.13 -1.17 -17.73
C THR A 52 26.19 0.33 -17.80
N LEU A 53 26.81 0.85 -18.83
CA LEU A 53 26.77 2.26 -19.18
C LEU A 53 25.31 2.72 -19.04
N PRO A 54 25.05 3.92 -18.49
CA PRO A 54 23.69 4.40 -18.34
C PRO A 54 22.99 4.32 -19.69
N GLN A 55 21.96 3.49 -19.75
CA GLN A 55 21.20 3.30 -20.97
C GLN A 55 20.56 4.63 -21.34
N LYS A 56 20.79 5.11 -22.55
CA LYS A 56 20.23 6.37 -23.03
C LYS A 56 18.72 6.26 -22.97
N SER A 57 18.08 7.21 -22.27
CA SER A 57 16.63 7.31 -22.24
C SER A 57 16.10 7.70 -23.60
N GLU A 58 15.05 7.02 -24.04
CA GLU A 58 14.34 7.33 -25.28
C GLU A 58 12.91 7.69 -24.97
N LEU A 59 12.34 8.62 -25.75
CA LEU A 59 10.93 8.97 -25.62
C LEU A 59 10.09 7.80 -26.10
N PHE A 60 9.30 7.21 -25.19
CA PHE A 60 8.44 6.08 -25.52
C PHE A 60 7.09 6.52 -26.09
N ALA A 61 6.44 7.53 -25.46
CA ALA A 61 5.12 8.00 -25.85
C ALA A 61 4.92 9.44 -25.36
N THR A 62 4.08 10.21 -26.06
CA THR A 62 3.66 11.57 -25.65
C THR A 62 2.18 11.53 -25.28
N LEU A 63 1.85 11.96 -24.06
CA LEU A 63 0.47 12.01 -23.59
C LEU A 63 -0.33 13.10 -24.32
N PRO A 64 -1.62 12.87 -24.57
CA PRO A 64 -2.50 13.88 -25.16
C PRO A 64 -2.87 14.95 -24.12
N ASP A 65 -3.36 16.10 -24.62
CA ASP A 65 -3.73 17.27 -23.79
C ASP A 65 -4.84 16.97 -22.77
N CYS A 66 -5.64 15.92 -22.98
CA CYS A 66 -6.66 15.49 -22.02
C CYS A 66 -6.08 14.78 -20.77
N CYS A 67 -4.77 14.64 -20.67
CA CYS A 67 -4.07 14.06 -19.51
C CYS A 67 -2.92 14.98 -19.07
N PRO A 68 -3.21 16.23 -18.61
CA PRO A 68 -2.18 17.22 -18.31
C PRO A 68 -1.36 16.91 -17.07
N THR A 69 -1.90 16.14 -16.12
CA THR A 69 -1.20 15.77 -14.89
C THR A 69 -1.34 14.26 -14.60
N PRO A 70 -0.52 13.42 -15.24
CA PRO A 70 -0.43 12.00 -14.91
C PRO A 70 0.22 11.80 -13.54
N ASP A 71 -0.16 10.71 -12.85
CA ASP A 71 0.40 10.34 -11.55
C ASP A 71 0.78 8.86 -11.53
N GLY A 72 -0.06 7.97 -11.01
CA GLY A 72 0.25 6.55 -10.84
C GLY A 72 0.29 5.77 -12.15
N MET A 73 1.16 4.77 -12.22
CA MET A 73 1.27 3.88 -13.37
C MET A 73 1.37 2.43 -12.91
N ALA A 74 0.70 1.51 -13.63
CA ALA A 74 0.79 0.07 -13.41
C ALA A 74 0.90 -0.67 -14.74
N VAL A 75 1.55 -1.84 -14.69
CA VAL A 75 1.61 -2.78 -15.83
C VAL A 75 0.43 -3.72 -15.75
N ALA A 76 -0.40 -3.72 -16.78
CA ALA A 76 -1.52 -4.65 -16.90
C ALA A 76 -1.03 -6.09 -17.21
N PRO A 77 -1.82 -7.14 -16.93
CA PRO A 77 -1.42 -8.53 -17.19
C PRO A 77 -1.00 -8.82 -18.64
N ASN A 78 -1.56 -8.09 -19.60
CA ASN A 78 -1.20 -8.20 -21.02
C ASN A 78 0.09 -7.44 -21.39
N GLY A 79 0.69 -6.72 -20.40
CA GLY A 79 1.91 -5.93 -20.56
C GLY A 79 1.72 -4.51 -21.08
N ASP A 80 0.49 -4.03 -21.24
CA ASP A 80 0.22 -2.61 -21.49
C ASP A 80 0.44 -1.79 -20.20
N LEU A 81 0.75 -0.52 -20.35
CA LEU A 81 0.82 0.42 -19.22
C LEU A 81 -0.54 1.08 -19.03
N ILE A 82 -1.00 1.12 -17.79
CA ILE A 82 -2.14 1.92 -17.38
C ILE A 82 -1.64 3.09 -16.57
N LEU A 83 -2.09 4.28 -16.91
CA LEU A 83 -1.68 5.54 -16.32
C LEU A 83 -2.89 6.24 -15.72
N ALA A 84 -2.80 6.62 -14.45
CA ALA A 84 -3.82 7.43 -13.78
C ALA A 84 -3.59 8.90 -14.07
N CYS A 85 -4.64 9.59 -14.50
CA CYS A 85 -4.62 11.01 -14.79
C CYS A 85 -5.67 11.73 -13.92
N PRO A 86 -5.29 12.21 -12.72
CA PRO A 86 -6.18 13.00 -11.87
C PRO A 86 -6.46 14.40 -12.40
N ASN A 87 -5.65 14.88 -13.33
CA ASN A 87 -5.81 16.15 -14.07
C ASN A 87 -5.87 17.40 -13.17
N PHE A 88 -5.07 17.44 -12.10
CA PHE A 88 -5.03 18.58 -11.17
C PHE A 88 -4.64 19.92 -11.82
N ALA A 89 -3.87 19.90 -12.91
CA ALA A 89 -3.47 21.13 -13.61
C ALA A 89 -4.61 21.77 -14.39
N ASP A 90 -5.62 20.98 -14.79
CA ASP A 90 -6.80 21.45 -15.50
C ASP A 90 -8.05 20.70 -15.02
N ILE A 91 -8.73 21.27 -14.03
CA ILE A 91 -9.94 20.69 -13.42
C ILE A 91 -11.14 20.60 -14.37
N ALA A 92 -11.08 21.24 -15.55
CA ALA A 92 -12.10 21.09 -16.58
C ALA A 92 -11.97 19.73 -17.30
N GLN A 93 -10.81 19.11 -17.22
CA GLN A 93 -10.60 17.76 -17.74
C GLN A 93 -11.00 16.72 -16.69
N PRO A 94 -11.93 15.80 -17.01
CA PRO A 94 -12.31 14.76 -16.08
C PRO A 94 -11.12 13.83 -15.79
N ALA A 95 -11.05 13.33 -14.56
CA ALA A 95 -10.06 12.33 -14.20
C ALA A 95 -10.28 11.05 -15.00
N CYS A 96 -9.23 10.48 -15.53
CA CYS A 96 -9.31 9.30 -16.40
C CYS A 96 -8.13 8.35 -16.22
N LEU A 97 -8.28 7.15 -16.78
CA LEU A 97 -7.17 6.23 -16.99
C LEU A 97 -6.81 6.20 -18.47
N MET A 98 -5.52 6.29 -18.76
CA MET A 98 -4.96 6.12 -20.08
C MET A 98 -4.32 4.73 -20.21
N ARG A 99 -4.44 4.13 -21.37
CA ARG A 99 -3.77 2.89 -21.74
C ARG A 99 -2.70 3.19 -22.78
N ILE A 100 -1.51 2.70 -22.55
CA ILE A 100 -0.37 2.78 -23.45
C ILE A 100 0.04 1.36 -23.82
N THR A 101 -0.11 0.99 -25.05
CA THR A 101 0.27 -0.32 -25.56
C THR A 101 1.78 -0.45 -25.72
N LYS A 102 2.29 -1.68 -25.86
CA LYS A 102 3.73 -1.95 -26.00
C LYS A 102 4.39 -1.26 -27.18
N ASP A 103 3.64 -0.91 -28.21
CA ASP A 103 4.07 -0.16 -29.39
C ASP A 103 3.90 1.36 -29.23
N GLY A 104 3.57 1.84 -28.00
CA GLY A 104 3.47 3.26 -27.68
C GLY A 104 2.14 3.92 -28.09
N LYS A 105 1.15 3.18 -28.55
CA LYS A 105 -0.17 3.75 -28.87
C LYS A 105 -0.92 4.08 -27.59
N ILE A 106 -1.39 5.33 -27.49
CA ILE A 106 -2.11 5.85 -26.31
C ILE A 106 -3.60 5.95 -26.64
N THR A 107 -4.43 5.51 -25.69
CA THR A 107 -5.89 5.65 -25.75
C THR A 107 -6.45 5.95 -24.37
N LYS A 108 -7.49 6.77 -24.29
CA LYS A 108 -8.27 6.87 -23.07
C LYS A 108 -8.97 5.54 -22.82
N TRP A 109 -8.78 4.95 -21.65
CA TRP A 109 -9.30 3.63 -21.31
C TRP A 109 -10.59 3.71 -20.50
N LEU A 110 -10.63 4.61 -19.48
CA LEU A 110 -11.73 4.72 -18.55
C LEU A 110 -11.84 6.17 -18.05
N ASP A 111 -13.06 6.71 -17.99
CA ASP A 111 -13.35 7.89 -17.16
C ASP A 111 -13.58 7.44 -15.72
N VAL A 112 -12.87 8.04 -14.77
CA VAL A 112 -13.00 7.67 -13.35
C VAL A 112 -14.28 8.30 -12.80
N PRO A 113 -15.20 7.49 -12.21
CA PRO A 113 -16.43 8.02 -11.63
C PRO A 113 -16.12 9.01 -10.51
N VAL A 114 -16.80 10.13 -10.49
CA VAL A 114 -16.71 11.10 -9.40
C VAL A 114 -17.54 10.63 -8.21
N LEU A 115 -17.10 10.96 -7.00
CA LEU A 115 -17.90 10.79 -5.80
C LEU A 115 -18.97 11.89 -5.78
N GLU A 116 -20.24 11.50 -5.60
CA GLU A 116 -21.38 12.45 -5.58
C GLU A 116 -21.20 13.53 -4.48
N GLU A 117 -20.65 13.13 -3.33
CA GLU A 117 -20.45 14.03 -2.18
C GLU A 117 -19.42 15.13 -2.45
N THR A 118 -18.39 14.86 -3.24
CA THR A 118 -17.30 15.79 -3.50
C THR A 118 -17.33 16.38 -4.92
N GLY A 119 -18.01 15.73 -5.85
CA GLY A 119 -17.97 16.06 -7.27
C GLY A 119 -16.59 15.89 -7.92
N TRP A 120 -15.71 15.11 -7.28
CA TRP A 120 -14.31 15.00 -7.65
C TRP A 120 -13.83 13.55 -7.67
N ALA A 121 -12.90 13.25 -8.58
CA ALA A 121 -12.15 12.00 -8.61
C ALA A 121 -10.66 12.30 -8.74
N SER A 122 -9.85 11.65 -7.92
CA SER A 122 -8.38 11.83 -7.88
C SER A 122 -7.67 10.49 -7.90
N PRO A 123 -7.67 9.76 -9.01
CA PRO A 123 -6.94 8.50 -9.11
C PRO A 123 -5.44 8.80 -9.09
N MET A 124 -4.76 8.41 -8.02
CA MET A 124 -3.32 8.61 -7.86
C MET A 124 -2.57 7.28 -7.93
N GLY A 125 -2.77 6.41 -6.94
CA GLY A 125 -2.16 5.09 -6.93
C GLY A 125 -3.01 4.06 -7.67
N ILE A 126 -2.40 3.27 -8.53
CA ILE A 126 -3.07 2.14 -9.20
C ILE A 126 -2.20 0.89 -9.13
N ALA A 127 -2.84 -0.28 -9.03
CA ALA A 127 -2.17 -1.57 -9.03
C ALA A 127 -3.09 -2.67 -9.54
N PHE A 128 -2.51 -3.71 -10.14
CA PHE A 128 -3.23 -4.94 -10.47
C PHE A 128 -2.95 -6.02 -9.42
N ASN A 129 -3.95 -6.84 -9.11
CA ASN A 129 -3.77 -8.09 -8.39
C ASN A 129 -3.36 -9.24 -9.34
N GLU A 130 -3.18 -10.43 -8.78
CA GLU A 130 -2.79 -11.63 -9.56
C GLU A 130 -3.90 -12.08 -10.51
N GLU A 131 -5.16 -11.80 -10.18
CA GLU A 131 -6.33 -12.11 -10.99
C GLU A 131 -6.53 -11.13 -12.17
N GLY A 132 -5.80 -10.00 -12.16
CA GLY A 132 -5.88 -8.96 -13.18
C GLY A 132 -6.92 -7.87 -12.90
N ASP A 133 -7.45 -7.80 -11.68
CA ASP A 133 -8.33 -6.71 -11.26
C ASP A 133 -7.50 -5.45 -10.97
N LEU A 134 -7.97 -4.30 -11.42
CA LEU A 134 -7.35 -3.01 -11.16
C LEU A 134 -7.92 -2.36 -9.91
N PHE A 135 -7.04 -2.04 -8.97
CA PHE A 135 -7.33 -1.23 -7.80
C PHE A 135 -6.87 0.21 -8.03
N ILE A 136 -7.73 1.18 -7.66
CA ILE A 136 -7.47 2.61 -7.77
C ILE A 136 -7.60 3.23 -6.38
N ARG A 137 -6.63 4.07 -6.01
CA ARG A 137 -6.62 4.81 -4.75
C ARG A 137 -6.55 6.31 -5.00
#